data_f55cdd0911e44cd5173f140f18121b48
#
_entry.id   f55cdd0911e44cd5173f140f18121b48
#
_cell.length_a   1.000
_cell.length_b   1.000
_cell.length_c   1.000
_cell.angle_alpha   90.00
_cell.angle_beta   90.00
_cell.angle_gamma   90.00
#
_symmetry.space_group_name_H-M   'P 1'
#
loop_
_entity.id
_entity.type
_entity.pdbx_description
1 polymer ?
#
loop_
_entity_poly.entity_id
_entity_poly.type
_entity_poly.pdbx_seq_one_letter_code
_entity_poly.pdbx_strand_id
1 'polypeptide(L)' 'MRLNEGINIELTPCQFDYLYEVIMMANELDVPDQKGWDMQTYDNMVDNVTNGKRTILSNDVKGIMPL' A
#
# COMPACT_ATOMS: atom_id res chain seq x y z
N MET A 1 12.81 14.64 -14.36
CA MET A 1 12.20 13.96 -13.18
C MET A 1 13.30 13.23 -12.41
N ARG A 2 13.29 13.36 -11.14
CA ARG A 2 14.23 12.59 -10.32
C ARG A 2 13.72 11.17 -10.14
N LEU A 3 14.63 10.22 -10.20
CA LEU A 3 14.26 8.81 -10.12
C LEU A 3 13.73 8.41 -8.74
N ASN A 4 14.07 9.17 -7.70
CA ASN A 4 13.65 8.87 -6.35
C ASN A 4 12.44 9.67 -5.88
N GLU A 5 11.85 10.45 -6.77
CA GLU A 5 10.60 11.14 -6.45
C GLU A 5 9.43 10.21 -6.59
N GLY A 6 8.52 10.27 -5.63
CA GLY A 6 7.31 9.49 -5.68
C GLY A 6 6.32 10.01 -6.70
N ILE A 7 5.45 9.13 -7.13
CA ILE A 7 4.33 9.47 -7.99
C ILE A 7 3.07 9.47 -7.15
N ASN A 8 2.29 10.55 -7.21
CA ASN A 8 1.04 10.64 -6.47
C ASN A 8 -0.08 10.05 -7.31
N ILE A 9 -0.80 9.12 -6.73
CA ILE A 9 -1.96 8.49 -7.38
C ILE A 9 -3.16 8.66 -6.45
N GLU A 10 -4.27 9.13 -7.00
CA GLU A 10 -5.49 9.24 -6.22
C GLU A 10 -6.26 7.94 -6.29
N LEU A 11 -6.60 7.41 -5.13
CA LEU A 11 -7.38 6.20 -5.00
C LEU A 11 -8.50 6.45 -3.99
N THR A 12 -9.67 5.90 -4.27
CA THR A 12 -10.72 5.86 -3.26
C THR A 12 -10.30 4.86 -2.17
N PRO A 13 -10.88 4.96 -0.97
CA PRO A 13 -10.59 3.97 0.07
C PRO A 13 -10.85 2.53 -0.38
N CYS A 14 -11.89 2.32 -1.18
CA CYS A 14 -12.20 1.00 -1.71
C CYS A 14 -11.11 0.51 -2.67
N GLN A 15 -10.66 1.37 -3.57
CA GLN A 15 -9.58 1.03 -4.50
C GLN A 15 -8.28 0.74 -3.76
N PHE A 16 -7.99 1.50 -2.71
CA PHE A 16 -6.80 1.26 -1.90
C PHE A 16 -6.87 -0.10 -1.21
N ASP A 17 -8.05 -0.47 -0.74
CA ASP A 17 -8.26 -1.76 -0.10
C ASP A 17 -7.97 -2.91 -1.06
N TYR A 18 -8.44 -2.79 -2.30
CA TYR A 18 -8.13 -3.76 -3.34
C TYR A 18 -6.63 -3.85 -3.60
N LEU A 19 -5.97 -2.71 -3.68
CA LEU A 19 -4.51 -2.70 -3.89
C LEU A 19 -3.79 -3.40 -2.75
N TYR A 20 -4.20 -3.15 -1.52
CA TYR A 20 -3.61 -3.78 -0.35
C TYR A 20 -3.73 -5.31 -0.43
N GLU A 21 -4.91 -5.80 -0.80
CA GLU A 21 -5.15 -7.24 -0.94
C GLU A 21 -4.27 -7.84 -2.04
N VAL A 22 -4.14 -7.16 -3.16
CA VAL A 22 -3.28 -7.63 -4.26
C VAL A 22 -1.83 -7.76 -3.79
N ILE A 23 -1.34 -6.80 -3.02
CA ILE A 23 0.02 -6.83 -2.50
C ILE A 23 0.21 -8.00 -1.53
N MET A 24 -0.77 -8.24 -0.67
CA MET A 24 -0.70 -9.36 0.27
C MET A 24 -0.68 -10.70 -0.47
N MET A 25 -1.47 -10.82 -1.52
CA MET A 25 -1.47 -12.02 -2.37
C MET A 25 -0.14 -12.20 -3.08
N ALA A 26 0.46 -11.13 -3.56
CA ALA A 26 1.77 -11.21 -4.19
C ALA A 26 2.84 -11.71 -3.21
N ASN A 27 2.76 -11.31 -1.96
CA ASN A 27 3.66 -11.82 -0.92
C ASN A 27 3.50 -13.33 -0.73
N GLU A 28 2.28 -13.80 -0.65
CA GLU A 28 2.01 -15.21 -0.43
C GLU A 28 2.49 -16.08 -1.58
N LEU A 29 2.45 -15.56 -2.81
CA LEU A 29 2.84 -16.29 -4.00
C LEU A 29 4.30 -16.08 -4.38
N ASP A 30 5.06 -15.36 -3.56
CA ASP A 30 6.50 -15.07 -3.80
C ASP A 30 6.76 -14.40 -5.15
N VAL A 31 5.82 -13.57 -5.59
CA VAL A 31 5.93 -12.89 -6.88
C VAL A 31 7.21 -12.05 -6.99
N PRO A 32 7.59 -11.26 -5.98
CA PRO A 32 8.83 -10.47 -6.09
C PRO A 32 10.05 -11.33 -6.31
N ASP A 33 10.13 -12.47 -5.65
CA ASP A 33 11.25 -13.39 -5.78
C ASP A 33 11.26 -14.01 -7.18
N GLN A 34 10.12 -14.45 -7.67
CA GLN A 34 9.99 -15.01 -9.02
C GLN A 34 10.35 -14.02 -10.10
N LYS A 35 10.06 -12.74 -9.88
CA LYS A 35 10.35 -11.67 -10.84
C LYS A 35 11.76 -11.11 -10.72
N GLY A 36 12.48 -11.48 -9.67
CA GLY A 36 13.82 -10.95 -9.44
C GLY A 36 13.81 -9.47 -9.04
N TRP A 37 12.74 -9.00 -8.41
CA TRP A 37 12.65 -7.61 -7.95
C TRP A 37 13.59 -7.36 -6.78
N ASP A 38 14.05 -6.12 -6.67
CA ASP A 38 14.85 -5.71 -5.53
C ASP A 38 14.00 -5.76 -4.24
N MET A 39 14.43 -6.57 -3.29
CA MET A 39 13.64 -6.79 -2.07
C MET A 39 13.50 -5.54 -1.22
N GLN A 40 14.56 -4.72 -1.13
CA GLN A 40 14.48 -3.50 -0.35
C GLN A 40 13.45 -2.53 -0.95
N THR A 41 13.45 -2.39 -2.25
CA THR A 41 12.47 -1.56 -2.95
C THR A 41 11.06 -2.07 -2.72
N TYR A 42 10.88 -3.38 -2.81
CA TYR A 42 9.59 -4.00 -2.58
C TYR A 42 9.12 -3.81 -1.14
N ASP A 43 9.99 -4.06 -0.18
CA ASP A 43 9.65 -3.92 1.24
C ASP A 43 9.27 -2.49 1.59
N ASN A 44 9.98 -1.50 1.04
CA ASN A 44 9.64 -0.09 1.24
C ASN A 44 8.25 0.22 0.69
N MET A 45 7.90 -0.34 -0.45
CA MET A 45 6.56 -0.18 -1.02
C MET A 45 5.50 -0.78 -0.11
N VAL A 46 5.74 -1.99 0.39
CA VAL A 46 4.81 -2.66 1.30
C VAL A 46 4.60 -1.84 2.56
N ASP A 47 5.68 -1.29 3.12
CA ASP A 47 5.58 -0.44 4.31
C ASP A 47 4.74 0.80 4.04
N ASN A 48 4.94 1.45 2.90
CA ASN A 48 4.18 2.64 2.53
C ASN A 48 2.70 2.32 2.38
N VAL A 49 2.37 1.20 1.75
CA VAL A 49 0.98 0.78 1.57
C VAL A 49 0.35 0.43 2.93
N THR A 50 1.09 -0.26 3.79
CA THR A 50 0.62 -0.61 5.12
C THR A 50 0.34 0.64 5.94
N ASN A 51 1.21 1.63 5.89
CA ASN A 51 1.02 2.90 6.59
C ASN A 51 -0.19 3.66 6.04
N GLY A 52 -0.40 3.62 4.74
CA GLY A 52 -1.57 4.22 4.12
C GLY A 52 -2.86 3.55 4.58
N LYS A 53 -2.86 2.23 4.69
CA LYS A 53 -4.02 1.47 5.20
C LYS A 53 -4.37 1.91 6.62
N ARG A 54 -3.37 2.03 7.48
CA ARG A 54 -3.57 2.49 8.85
C ARG A 54 -4.17 3.88 8.91
N THR A 55 -3.71 4.77 8.04
CA THR A 55 -4.21 6.14 7.99
C THR A 55 -5.68 6.16 7.60
N ILE A 56 -6.07 5.36 6.61
CA ILE A 56 -7.46 5.28 6.16
C ILE A 56 -8.34 4.76 7.29
N LEU A 57 -7.94 3.70 7.96
CA LEU A 57 -8.70 3.13 9.06
C LEU A 57 -8.85 4.13 10.20
N SER A 58 -7.80 4.87 10.51
CA SER A 58 -7.84 5.88 11.55
C SER A 58 -8.83 6.99 11.22
N ASN A 59 -8.86 7.42 9.97
CA ASN A 59 -9.80 8.45 9.51
C ASN A 59 -11.24 7.94 9.55
N ASP A 60 -11.45 6.69 9.15
CA ASP A 60 -12.78 6.09 9.22
C ASP A 60 -13.32 6.06 10.66
N VAL A 61 -12.47 5.68 11.60
CA VAL A 61 -12.86 5.66 13.00
C VAL A 61 -13.26 7.06 13.46
N LYS A 62 -12.49 8.07 13.10
CA LYS A 62 -12.82 9.44 13.45
C LYS A 62 -14.13 9.88 12.84
N GLY A 63 -14.41 9.44 11.61
CA GLY A 63 -15.65 9.80 10.93
C GLY A 63 -16.87 9.09 11.47
N ILE A 64 -16.69 7.90 12.02
CA ILE A 64 -17.79 7.07 12.52
C ILE A 64 -18.17 7.45 13.95
N MET A 65 -17.24 7.94 14.72
CA MET A 65 -17.49 8.26 16.12
C MET A 65 -18.02 9.67 16.28
N PRO A 66 -19.33 9.84 16.33
CA PRO A 66 -19.89 11.14 16.59
C PRO A 66 -19.60 11.54 18.03
N LEU A 67 -19.29 12.75 18.20
CA LEU A 67 -19.02 13.26 19.56
C LEU A 67 -20.08 14.24 19.99
#